data_d9bfd6e85c006451dc905c7d9c4e6c4d
#
_entry.id   d9bfd6e85c006451dc905c7d9c4e6c4d
#
_cell.length_a   1.000
_cell.length_b   1.000
_cell.length_c   1.000
_cell.angle_alpha   90.00
_cell.angle_beta   90.00
_cell.angle_gamma   90.00
#
_symmetry.space_group_name_H-M   'P 1'
#
loop_
_entity.id
_entity.type
_entity.pdbx_description
1 polymer ?
#
loop_
_entity_poly.entity_id
_entity_poly.type
_entity_poly.pdbx_seq_one_letter_code
_entity_poly.pdbx_strand_id
1 'polypeptide(L)'
;MRLKLSYTMMTGRMERRVDSEAELSAALRELAGTGASNINVELTDPRNPDGPPPPPGRQIDPASHSISLVDARRPDAPIIYVNRGFEVLTGYAREDVVGRNCRFLQGPDSDPQTVARIRTAVQRGESLIVDLLNYRKDGSTFWNRLSLAPVHDAKGELTHIIGIQSDITPLLALQTMVEDWARDLSR
;
A
#
# COMPACT_ATOMS: atom_id res chain seq x y z
N MET A 1 6.51 -13.19 5.10
CA MET A 1 6.74 -12.05 4.18
C MET A 1 8.05 -11.43 4.60
N ARG A 2 9.01 -11.27 3.69
CA ARG A 2 10.29 -10.62 4.03
C ARG A 2 10.36 -9.29 3.31
N LEU A 3 10.63 -8.24 4.04
CA LEU A 3 10.72 -6.88 3.53
C LEU A 3 12.11 -6.33 3.79
N LYS A 4 12.60 -5.51 2.89
CA LYS A 4 13.81 -4.72 3.06
C LYS A 4 13.37 -3.27 3.22
N LEU A 5 13.71 -2.68 4.36
CA LEU A 5 13.49 -1.28 4.65
C LEU A 5 14.79 -0.53 4.39
N SER A 6 14.81 0.39 3.43
CA SER A 6 15.93 1.30 3.20
C SER A 6 15.53 2.73 3.53
N TYR A 7 16.42 3.48 4.14
CA TYR A 7 16.19 4.86 4.56
C TYR A 7 17.50 5.65 4.62
N THR A 8 17.41 6.98 4.57
CA THR A 8 18.56 7.88 4.66
C THR A 8 18.56 8.57 6.02
N MET A 9 19.68 8.45 6.73
CA MET A 9 20.00 9.20 7.95
C MET A 9 21.03 10.27 7.65
N MET A 10 21.29 11.18 8.60
CA MET A 10 22.39 12.14 8.48
C MET A 10 23.76 11.47 8.26
N THR A 11 23.91 10.22 8.68
CA THR A 11 25.12 9.40 8.55
C THR A 11 25.21 8.61 7.25
N GLY A 12 24.18 8.65 6.37
CA GLY A 12 24.13 7.96 5.10
C GLY A 12 22.92 7.05 4.91
N ARG A 13 22.93 6.29 3.83
CA ARG A 13 21.87 5.31 3.52
C ARG A 13 22.02 4.08 4.41
N MET A 14 20.94 3.68 5.03
CA MET A 14 20.82 2.51 5.89
C MET A 14 19.82 1.50 5.31
N GLU A 15 20.02 0.22 5.59
CA GLU A 15 19.15 -0.85 5.17
C GLU A 15 18.87 -1.78 6.36
N ARG A 16 17.62 -2.19 6.52
CA ARG A 16 17.18 -3.13 7.57
C ARG A 16 16.23 -4.16 6.97
N ARG A 17 16.44 -5.43 7.31
CA ARG A 17 15.49 -6.49 6.98
C ARG A 17 14.40 -6.56 8.03
N VAL A 18 13.21 -6.88 7.58
CA VAL A 18 12.00 -6.96 8.39
C VAL A 18 11.23 -8.20 7.94
N ASP A 19 11.04 -9.15 8.84
CA ASP A 19 10.48 -10.47 8.52
C ASP A 19 8.98 -10.58 8.86
N SER A 20 8.42 -9.57 9.51
CA SER A 20 7.00 -9.52 9.88
C SER A 20 6.43 -8.11 9.81
N GLU A 21 5.10 -8.03 9.72
CA GLU A 21 4.37 -6.76 9.76
C GLU A 21 4.59 -6.02 11.10
N ALA A 22 4.70 -6.78 12.20
CA ALA A 22 4.99 -6.22 13.52
C ALA A 22 6.38 -5.57 13.58
N GLU A 23 7.39 -6.20 12.97
CA GLU A 23 8.74 -5.65 12.87
C GLU A 23 8.80 -4.43 11.94
N LEU A 24 8.04 -4.44 10.82
CA LEU A 24 7.92 -3.27 9.95
C LEU A 24 7.33 -2.09 10.71
N SER A 25 6.24 -2.32 11.43
CA SER A 25 5.59 -1.31 12.26
C SER A 25 6.50 -0.79 13.37
N ALA A 26 7.33 -1.64 13.97
CA ALA A 26 8.32 -1.25 14.97
C ALA A 26 9.44 -0.41 14.36
N ALA A 27 9.99 -0.83 13.21
CA ALA A 27 11.05 -0.11 12.51
C ALA A 27 10.60 1.28 12.02
N LEU A 28 9.38 1.38 11.48
CA LEU A 28 8.82 2.66 11.04
C LEU A 28 8.56 3.62 12.23
N ARG A 29 8.17 3.10 13.40
CA ARG A 29 8.03 3.89 14.64
C ARG A 29 9.38 4.44 15.10
N GLU A 30 10.41 3.62 15.08
CA GLU A 30 11.78 4.02 15.43
C GLU A 30 12.26 5.13 14.49
N LEU A 31 12.04 4.98 13.19
CA LEU A 31 12.45 5.95 12.17
C LEU A 31 11.67 7.28 12.26
N ALA A 32 10.41 7.26 12.64
CA ALA A 32 9.59 8.46 12.79
C ALA A 32 10.14 9.44 13.84
N GLY A 33 10.93 8.94 14.83
CA GLY A 33 11.58 9.76 15.85
C GLY A 33 13.00 10.23 15.51
N THR A 34 13.61 9.74 14.42
CA THR A 34 15.05 9.93 14.13
C THR A 34 15.35 10.93 13.03
N GLY A 35 14.35 11.54 12.39
CA GLY A 35 14.54 12.43 11.23
C GLY A 35 14.98 11.70 9.96
N ALA A 36 14.75 10.38 9.87
CA ALA A 36 15.02 9.59 8.68
C ALA A 36 14.23 10.11 7.48
N SER A 37 14.87 10.14 6.32
CA SER A 37 14.28 10.54 5.04
C SER A 37 14.42 9.43 4.00
N ASN A 38 13.73 9.54 2.85
CA ASN A 38 13.79 8.60 1.75
C ASN A 38 13.54 7.13 2.21
N ILE A 39 12.52 6.95 3.05
CA ILE A 39 12.14 5.61 3.54
C ILE A 39 11.53 4.84 2.36
N ASN A 40 12.11 3.68 2.03
CA ASN A 40 11.63 2.78 0.99
C ASN A 40 11.46 1.38 1.58
N VAL A 41 10.36 0.73 1.25
CA VAL A 41 10.05 -0.64 1.68
C VAL A 41 10.00 -1.53 0.44
N GLU A 42 10.88 -2.50 0.36
CA GLU A 42 11.00 -3.44 -0.76
C GLU A 42 10.67 -4.87 -0.29
N LEU A 43 9.90 -5.61 -1.08
CA LEU A 43 9.75 -7.05 -0.89
C LEU A 43 11.03 -7.76 -1.34
N THR A 44 11.57 -8.64 -0.50
CA THR A 44 12.71 -9.49 -0.86
C THR A 44 12.26 -10.92 -1.18
N ASP A 45 12.89 -11.58 -2.15
CA ASP A 45 12.66 -13.00 -2.38
C ASP A 45 13.12 -13.79 -1.13
N PRO A 46 12.20 -14.48 -0.43
CA PRO A 46 12.54 -15.23 0.77
C PRO A 46 13.53 -16.37 0.52
N ARG A 47 13.71 -16.80 -0.73
CA ARG A 47 14.60 -17.90 -1.13
C ARG A 47 16.02 -17.44 -1.49
N ASN A 48 16.17 -16.16 -1.84
CA ASN A 48 17.46 -15.56 -2.19
C ASN A 48 17.52 -14.07 -1.83
N PRO A 49 17.63 -13.72 -0.54
CA PRO A 49 17.56 -12.33 -0.08
C PRO A 49 18.77 -11.48 -0.50
N ASP A 50 19.88 -12.08 -0.89
CA ASP A 50 21.13 -11.44 -1.31
C ASP A 50 21.47 -11.76 -2.78
N GLY A 51 20.54 -12.37 -3.50
CA GLY A 51 20.75 -12.78 -4.89
C GLY A 51 20.79 -11.61 -5.86
N PRO A 52 21.31 -11.84 -7.07
CA PRO A 52 21.18 -10.88 -8.14
C PRO A 52 19.70 -10.59 -8.41
N PRO A 53 19.37 -9.40 -8.89
CA PRO A 53 17.99 -9.07 -9.22
C PRO A 53 17.43 -10.14 -10.17
N PRO A 54 16.14 -10.52 -10.03
CA PRO A 54 15.53 -11.51 -10.90
C PRO A 54 15.68 -11.08 -12.37
N PRO A 55 15.84 -12.05 -13.30
CA PRO A 55 16.01 -11.73 -14.71
C PRO A 55 14.81 -10.92 -15.25
N PRO A 56 15.02 -10.06 -16.25
CA PRO A 56 13.94 -9.28 -16.87
C PRO A 56 12.82 -10.22 -17.33
N GLY A 57 11.60 -9.99 -16.82
CA GLY A 57 10.42 -10.86 -17.01
C GLY A 57 9.92 -11.55 -15.73
N ARG A 58 10.69 -11.54 -14.64
CA ARG A 58 10.29 -11.93 -13.29
C ARG A 58 10.72 -10.92 -12.22
N GLN A 59 11.01 -9.70 -12.63
CA GLN A 59 11.14 -8.62 -11.66
C GLN A 59 9.78 -8.48 -10.99
N ILE A 60 9.71 -8.84 -9.70
CA ILE A 60 8.74 -8.22 -8.81
C ILE A 60 9.22 -6.77 -8.77
N ASP A 61 8.67 -5.98 -9.71
CA ASP A 61 8.92 -4.55 -9.76
C ASP A 61 8.66 -4.00 -8.34
N PRO A 62 9.59 -3.28 -7.72
CA PRO A 62 9.31 -2.55 -6.48
C PRO A 62 8.09 -1.62 -6.63
N ALA A 63 7.75 -1.25 -7.87
CA ALA A 63 6.50 -0.61 -8.24
C ALA A 63 5.26 -1.53 -8.16
N SER A 64 5.42 -2.85 -8.02
CA SER A 64 4.29 -3.80 -8.00
C SER A 64 3.44 -3.72 -6.72
N HIS A 65 3.94 -3.08 -5.67
CA HIS A 65 3.20 -2.82 -4.43
C HIS A 65 3.12 -1.32 -4.20
N SER A 66 1.91 -0.82 -4.30
CA SER A 66 1.61 0.57 -3.98
C SER A 66 1.51 0.72 -2.45
N ILE A 67 2.30 1.64 -1.88
CA ILE A 67 2.32 1.90 -0.44
C ILE A 67 2.05 3.37 -0.19
N SER A 68 1.15 3.65 0.75
CA SER A 68 0.89 4.97 1.30
C SER A 68 1.04 4.96 2.81
N LEU A 69 1.51 6.06 3.39
CA LEU A 69 1.55 6.32 4.83
C LEU A 69 0.74 7.56 5.14
N VAL A 70 -0.16 7.43 6.11
CA VAL A 70 -1.10 8.46 6.54
C VAL A 70 -0.81 8.84 7.98
N ASP A 71 -0.79 10.13 8.31
CA ASP A 71 -0.71 10.61 9.70
C ASP A 71 -2.13 10.70 10.30
N ALA A 72 -2.49 9.71 11.12
CA ALA A 72 -3.82 9.62 11.73
C ALA A 72 -4.06 10.65 12.85
N ARG A 73 -3.02 11.31 13.35
CA ARG A 73 -3.13 12.35 14.39
C ARG A 73 -3.53 13.71 13.82
N ARG A 74 -3.35 13.90 12.52
CA ARG A 74 -3.67 15.16 11.85
C ARG A 74 -5.13 15.18 11.39
N PRO A 75 -5.78 16.34 11.39
CA PRO A 75 -7.12 16.49 10.81
C PRO A 75 -7.14 15.94 9.38
N ASP A 76 -8.19 15.20 9.05
CA ASP A 76 -8.42 14.57 7.77
C ASP A 76 -7.44 13.45 7.39
N ALA A 77 -6.57 13.02 8.31
CA ALA A 77 -5.62 11.92 8.12
C ALA A 77 -4.90 12.01 6.76
N PRO A 78 -4.04 13.02 6.54
CA PRO A 78 -3.39 13.25 5.26
C PRO A 78 -2.29 12.22 4.99
N ILE A 79 -2.09 11.93 3.71
CA ILE A 79 -0.91 11.20 3.22
C ILE A 79 0.34 12.01 3.56
N ILE A 80 1.33 11.37 4.16
CA ILE A 80 2.65 11.95 4.40
C ILE A 80 3.75 11.31 3.55
N TYR A 81 3.48 10.13 2.99
CA TYR A 81 4.41 9.41 2.12
C TYR A 81 3.65 8.50 1.15
N VAL A 82 4.16 8.40 -0.06
CA VAL A 82 3.83 7.35 -1.03
C VAL A 82 5.12 6.86 -1.71
N ASN A 83 5.14 5.59 -2.09
CA ASN A 83 6.24 5.03 -2.87
C ASN A 83 5.98 5.15 -4.39
N ARG A 84 6.99 4.78 -5.20
CA ARG A 84 6.87 4.79 -6.66
C ARG A 84 5.75 3.89 -7.17
N GLY A 85 5.48 2.76 -6.49
CA GLY A 85 4.38 1.87 -6.81
C GLY A 85 3.02 2.56 -6.75
N PHE A 86 2.81 3.43 -5.78
CA PHE A 86 1.60 4.24 -5.68
C PHE A 86 1.46 5.19 -6.88
N GLU A 87 2.54 5.87 -7.28
CA GLU A 87 2.52 6.78 -8.42
C GLU A 87 2.20 6.04 -9.73
N VAL A 88 2.83 4.88 -9.95
CA VAL A 88 2.60 4.03 -11.14
C VAL A 88 1.16 3.50 -11.16
N LEU A 89 0.66 3.01 -10.01
CA LEU A 89 -0.67 2.46 -9.91
C LEU A 89 -1.76 3.51 -10.13
N THR A 90 -1.61 4.69 -9.52
CA THR A 90 -2.67 5.70 -9.48
C THR A 90 -2.53 6.79 -10.53
N GLY A 91 -1.35 6.93 -11.13
CA GLY A 91 -1.03 8.00 -12.07
C GLY A 91 -0.81 9.38 -11.42
N TYR A 92 -0.92 9.48 -10.09
CA TYR A 92 -0.67 10.72 -9.36
C TYR A 92 0.80 10.79 -8.94
N ALA A 93 1.46 11.92 -9.14
CA ALA A 93 2.78 12.16 -8.59
C ALA A 93 2.71 12.36 -7.06
N ARG A 94 3.79 12.08 -6.36
CA ARG A 94 3.88 12.24 -4.91
C ARG A 94 3.49 13.65 -4.46
N GLU A 95 3.92 14.66 -5.19
CA GLU A 95 3.67 16.07 -4.92
C GLU A 95 2.18 16.43 -4.99
N ASP A 96 1.42 15.69 -5.83
CA ASP A 96 -0.03 15.90 -6.00
C ASP A 96 -0.85 15.33 -4.84
N VAL A 97 -0.29 14.38 -4.07
CA VAL A 97 -1.05 13.58 -3.09
C VAL A 97 -0.62 13.80 -1.64
N VAL A 98 0.62 14.18 -1.38
CA VAL A 98 1.08 14.49 -0.02
C VAL A 98 0.27 15.66 0.53
N GLY A 99 -0.23 15.51 1.76
CA GLY A 99 -1.12 16.46 2.40
C GLY A 99 -2.62 16.24 2.13
N ARG A 100 -3.00 15.33 1.21
CA ARG A 100 -4.40 14.99 0.91
C ARG A 100 -4.81 13.69 1.60
N ASN A 101 -6.11 13.53 1.83
CA ASN A 101 -6.66 12.25 2.26
C ASN A 101 -6.83 11.29 1.07
N CYS A 102 -6.53 10.00 1.26
CA CYS A 102 -6.62 8.96 0.20
C CYS A 102 -8.00 8.83 -0.48
N ARG A 103 -9.07 9.42 0.09
CA ARG A 103 -10.42 9.34 -0.50
C ARG A 103 -10.52 9.96 -1.88
N PHE A 104 -9.54 10.73 -2.34
CA PHE A 104 -9.52 11.26 -3.70
C PHE A 104 -9.45 10.18 -4.78
N LEU A 105 -9.07 8.95 -4.41
CA LEU A 105 -9.12 7.79 -5.29
C LEU A 105 -10.52 7.18 -5.42
N GLN A 106 -11.48 7.61 -4.59
CA GLN A 106 -12.87 7.17 -4.64
C GLN A 106 -13.64 7.99 -5.68
N GLY A 107 -14.71 7.41 -6.21
CA GLY A 107 -15.56 8.08 -7.21
C GLY A 107 -16.98 7.51 -7.21
N PRO A 108 -17.78 7.86 -8.23
CA PRO A 108 -19.21 7.54 -8.27
C PRO A 108 -19.55 6.06 -8.11
N ASP A 109 -18.71 5.18 -8.67
CA ASP A 109 -18.94 3.73 -8.66
C ASP A 109 -18.23 3.03 -7.49
N SER A 110 -17.56 3.77 -6.59
CA SER A 110 -17.01 3.20 -5.36
C SER A 110 -18.15 2.80 -4.41
N ASP A 111 -18.20 1.53 -3.97
CA ASP A 111 -19.26 1.05 -3.10
C ASP A 111 -19.33 1.83 -1.77
N PRO A 112 -20.45 2.51 -1.46
CA PRO A 112 -20.59 3.32 -0.25
C PRO A 112 -20.45 2.49 1.04
N GLN A 113 -20.85 1.22 1.04
CA GLN A 113 -20.74 0.35 2.21
C GLN A 113 -19.26 0.03 2.51
N THR A 114 -18.49 -0.28 1.48
CA THR A 114 -17.04 -0.50 1.60
C THR A 114 -16.32 0.78 2.04
N VAL A 115 -16.69 1.94 1.50
CA VAL A 115 -16.17 3.25 1.94
C VAL A 115 -16.47 3.49 3.43
N ALA A 116 -17.69 3.18 3.89
CA ALA A 116 -18.06 3.30 5.30
C ALA A 116 -17.24 2.36 6.21
N ARG A 117 -16.98 1.11 5.77
CA ARG A 117 -16.12 0.16 6.49
C ARG A 117 -14.68 0.67 6.62
N ILE A 118 -14.11 1.23 5.54
CA ILE A 118 -12.78 1.85 5.55
C ILE A 118 -12.75 3.00 6.57
N ARG A 119 -13.73 3.90 6.54
CA ARG A 119 -13.83 5.02 7.49
C ARG A 119 -13.87 4.53 8.94
N THR A 120 -14.68 3.52 9.22
CA THR A 120 -14.80 2.94 10.57
C THR A 120 -13.48 2.33 11.03
N ALA A 121 -12.80 1.54 10.18
CA ALA A 121 -11.51 0.93 10.51
C ALA A 121 -10.44 1.99 10.80
N VAL A 122 -10.35 3.03 9.98
CA VAL A 122 -9.43 4.17 10.18
C VAL A 122 -9.71 4.86 11.52
N GLN A 123 -10.98 5.15 11.83
CA GLN A 123 -11.36 5.82 13.08
C GLN A 123 -11.07 4.98 14.33
N ARG A 124 -11.19 3.65 14.22
CA ARG A 124 -10.95 2.72 15.34
C ARG A 124 -9.51 2.25 15.45
N GLY A 125 -8.67 2.58 14.46
CA GLY A 125 -7.31 2.05 14.40
C GLY A 125 -7.30 0.53 14.21
N GLU A 126 -8.21 -0.01 13.40
CA GLU A 126 -8.35 -1.44 13.13
C GLU A 126 -7.74 -1.78 11.78
N SER A 127 -7.13 -2.98 11.68
CA SER A 127 -6.69 -3.53 10.40
C SER A 127 -7.88 -3.91 9.54
N LEU A 128 -7.78 -3.69 8.23
CA LEU A 128 -8.85 -4.00 7.29
C LEU A 128 -8.27 -4.43 5.94
N ILE A 129 -8.88 -5.45 5.32
CA ILE A 129 -8.65 -5.78 3.91
C ILE A 129 -9.99 -5.73 3.19
N VAL A 130 -10.06 -4.94 2.12
CA VAL A 130 -11.26 -4.79 1.28
C VAL A 130 -10.89 -4.62 -0.18
N ASP A 131 -11.80 -5.03 -1.05
CA ASP A 131 -11.73 -4.73 -2.47
C ASP A 131 -12.65 -3.53 -2.76
N LEU A 132 -12.11 -2.51 -3.44
CA LEU A 132 -12.80 -1.25 -3.70
C LEU A 132 -12.49 -0.77 -5.11
N LEU A 133 -13.50 -0.33 -5.86
CA LEU A 133 -13.28 0.35 -7.13
C LEU A 133 -12.72 1.75 -6.88
N ASN A 134 -11.54 2.02 -7.45
CA ASN A 134 -10.85 3.31 -7.38
C ASN A 134 -10.64 3.91 -8.78
N TYR A 135 -10.26 5.18 -8.80
CA TYR A 135 -10.05 5.98 -10.00
C TYR A 135 -8.61 6.48 -10.05
N ARG A 136 -7.96 6.31 -11.22
CA ARG A 136 -6.64 6.89 -11.48
C ARG A 136 -6.76 8.36 -11.86
N LYS A 137 -5.64 9.05 -11.97
CA LYS A 137 -5.58 10.47 -12.37
C LYS A 137 -6.16 10.73 -13.77
N ASP A 138 -6.05 9.76 -14.67
CA ASP A 138 -6.60 9.84 -16.04
C ASP A 138 -8.10 9.51 -16.13
N GLY A 139 -8.75 9.21 -15.00
CA GLY A 139 -10.17 8.85 -14.92
C GLY A 139 -10.44 7.36 -15.17
N SER A 140 -9.46 6.55 -15.53
CA SER A 140 -9.63 5.10 -15.62
C SER A 140 -9.86 4.49 -14.25
N THR A 141 -10.63 3.39 -14.20
CA THR A 141 -10.93 2.67 -12.97
C THR A 141 -10.02 1.46 -12.78
N PHE A 142 -9.87 1.04 -11.53
CA PHE A 142 -9.22 -0.22 -11.16
C PHE A 142 -9.80 -0.78 -9.87
N TRP A 143 -9.87 -2.09 -9.78
CA TRP A 143 -10.20 -2.77 -8.54
C TRP A 143 -8.98 -2.80 -7.64
N ASN A 144 -9.07 -2.09 -6.54
CA ASN A 144 -8.03 -1.97 -5.55
C ASN A 144 -8.29 -2.92 -4.38
N ARG A 145 -7.44 -3.93 -4.19
CA ARG A 145 -7.37 -4.63 -2.91
C ARG A 145 -6.57 -3.79 -1.94
N LEU A 146 -7.29 -3.11 -1.06
CA LEU A 146 -6.73 -2.22 -0.05
C LEU A 146 -6.53 -2.97 1.27
N SER A 147 -5.29 -3.02 1.74
CA SER A 147 -4.94 -3.47 3.10
C SER A 147 -4.54 -2.27 3.94
N LEU A 148 -5.19 -2.10 5.09
CA LEU A 148 -4.89 -1.06 6.08
C LEU A 148 -4.27 -1.69 7.31
N ALA A 149 -3.10 -1.18 7.72
CA ALA A 149 -2.40 -1.59 8.93
C ALA A 149 -2.18 -0.36 9.83
N PRO A 150 -2.83 -0.29 11.00
CA PRO A 150 -2.64 0.80 11.95
C PRO A 150 -1.29 0.69 12.66
N VAL A 151 -0.68 1.83 12.93
CA VAL A 151 0.57 1.96 13.68
C VAL A 151 0.27 2.74 14.97
N HIS A 152 0.56 2.11 16.11
CA HIS A 152 0.35 2.70 17.44
C HIS A 152 1.69 3.03 18.08
N ASP A 153 1.72 4.04 18.91
CA ASP A 153 2.90 4.36 19.73
C ASP A 153 3.03 3.42 20.96
N ALA A 154 4.02 3.68 21.81
CA ALA A 154 4.26 2.89 23.00
C ALA A 154 3.14 3.00 24.07
N LYS A 155 2.26 3.99 23.94
CA LYS A 155 1.08 4.18 24.83
C LYS A 155 -0.19 3.54 24.26
N GLY A 156 -0.11 2.95 23.05
CA GLY A 156 -1.25 2.37 22.37
C GLY A 156 -2.08 3.38 21.56
N GLU A 157 -1.61 4.63 21.41
CA GLU A 157 -2.31 5.65 20.64
C GLU A 157 -2.04 5.48 19.15
N LEU A 158 -3.08 5.55 18.33
CA LEU A 158 -2.98 5.49 16.87
C LEU A 158 -2.19 6.70 16.35
N THR A 159 -1.09 6.45 15.66
CA THR A 159 -0.24 7.53 15.11
C THR A 159 -0.31 7.60 13.59
N HIS A 160 -0.24 6.44 12.93
CA HIS A 160 -0.20 6.37 11.47
C HIS A 160 -1.03 5.18 10.98
N ILE A 161 -1.33 5.19 9.66
CA ILE A 161 -1.91 4.04 8.98
C ILE A 161 -1.09 3.78 7.72
N ILE A 162 -0.66 2.53 7.55
CA ILE A 162 -0.04 2.04 6.32
C ILE A 162 -1.16 1.54 5.43
N GLY A 163 -1.25 2.05 4.20
CA GLY A 163 -2.10 1.52 3.15
C GLY A 163 -1.26 0.78 2.12
N ILE A 164 -1.62 -0.47 1.82
CA ILE A 164 -1.06 -1.24 0.71
C ILE A 164 -2.17 -1.42 -0.31
N GLN A 165 -1.91 -1.01 -1.56
CA GLN A 165 -2.86 -1.10 -2.66
C GLN A 165 -2.34 -2.12 -3.68
N SER A 166 -3.23 -2.96 -4.17
CA SER A 166 -2.93 -3.92 -5.25
C SER A 166 -4.01 -3.86 -6.32
N ASP A 167 -3.61 -3.69 -7.58
CA ASP A 167 -4.54 -3.79 -8.71
C ASP A 167 -4.91 -5.24 -8.93
N ILE A 168 -6.14 -5.59 -8.61
CA ILE A 168 -6.70 -6.92 -8.85
C ILE A 168 -7.61 -6.98 -10.09
N THR A 169 -7.68 -5.91 -10.88
CA THR A 169 -8.48 -5.87 -12.11
C THR A 169 -8.12 -6.99 -13.08
N PRO A 170 -6.82 -7.29 -13.34
CA PRO A 170 -6.44 -8.41 -14.20
C PRO A 170 -6.88 -9.78 -13.65
N LEU A 171 -6.83 -9.93 -12.33
CA LEU A 171 -7.27 -11.18 -11.66
C LEU A 171 -8.78 -11.40 -11.82
N LEU A 172 -9.59 -10.37 -11.60
CA LEU A 172 -11.04 -10.44 -11.76
C LEU A 172 -11.44 -10.69 -13.22
N ALA A 173 -10.76 -10.05 -14.17
CA ALA A 173 -10.99 -10.29 -15.59
C ALA A 173 -10.71 -11.77 -15.98
N LEU A 174 -9.62 -12.35 -15.50
CA LEU A 174 -9.30 -13.76 -15.72
C LEU A 174 -10.34 -14.68 -15.09
N GLN A 175 -10.81 -14.37 -13.88
CA GLN A 175 -11.85 -15.16 -13.21
C GLN A 175 -13.14 -15.18 -14.03
N THR A 176 -13.58 -14.01 -14.52
CA THR A 176 -14.79 -13.92 -15.37
C THR A 176 -14.62 -14.73 -16.66
N MET A 177 -13.46 -14.65 -17.32
CA MET A 177 -13.19 -15.44 -18.54
C MET A 177 -13.27 -16.95 -18.28
N VAL A 178 -12.74 -17.43 -17.16
CA VAL A 178 -12.79 -18.86 -16.79
C VAL A 178 -14.22 -19.30 -16.49
N GLU A 179 -15.00 -18.48 -15.81
CA GLU A 179 -16.41 -18.76 -15.50
C GLU A 179 -17.26 -18.81 -16.77
N ASP A 180 -17.06 -17.90 -17.71
CA ASP A 180 -17.75 -17.88 -19.00
C ASP A 180 -17.40 -19.11 -19.83
N TRP A 181 -16.11 -19.45 -19.92
CA TRP A 181 -15.66 -20.65 -20.61
C TRP A 181 -16.24 -21.94 -20.01
N ALA A 182 -16.26 -22.07 -18.68
CA ALA A 182 -16.86 -23.21 -18.00
C ALA A 182 -18.38 -23.32 -18.27
N ARG A 183 -19.07 -22.20 -18.37
CA ARG A 183 -20.51 -22.14 -18.71
C ARG A 183 -20.77 -22.59 -20.15
N ASP A 184 -19.90 -22.22 -21.09
CA ASP A 184 -20.04 -22.62 -22.48
C ASP A 184 -19.75 -24.11 -22.72
N LEU A 185 -18.83 -24.71 -21.96
CA LEU A 185 -18.55 -26.14 -21.99
C LEU A 185 -19.70 -27.01 -21.41
N SER A 186 -20.60 -26.41 -20.63
CA SER A 186 -21.70 -27.07 -19.97
C SER A 186 -23.00 -27.06 -20.79
N ARG A 187 -22.97 -26.46 -21.98
CA ARG A 187 -24.09 -26.42 -22.94
C ARG A 187 -23.91 -27.43 -24.06
#